data_faee3c19fc466f552075bce8c2d6d702
#
_entry.id   faee3c19fc466f552075bce8c2d6d702
#
_cell.length_a   1.000
_cell.length_b   1.000
_cell.length_c   1.000
_cell.angle_alpha   90.00
_cell.angle_beta   90.00
_cell.angle_gamma   90.00
#
_symmetry.space_group_name_H-M   'P 1'
#
loop_
_entity.id
_entity.type
_entity.pdbx_description
1 polymer ?
#
loop_
_entity_poly.entity_id
_entity_poly.type
_entity_poly.pdbx_seq_one_letter_code
_entity_poly.pdbx_strand_id
1 'polypeptide(L)' 'MDKIITSYDYPPIPIRDYDWSAIRENYEPGDLIGTGRTEQEAIDDLVRQENER' A
#
# COMPACT_ATOMS: atom_id res chain seq x y z
N MET A 1 -6.12 -10.62 14.23
CA MET A 1 -6.19 -9.28 13.63
C MET A 1 -5.20 -9.18 12.51
N ASP A 2 -5.60 -8.56 11.43
CA ASP A 2 -4.76 -8.48 10.27
C ASP A 2 -3.70 -7.40 10.43
N LYS A 3 -2.48 -7.78 10.17
CA LYS A 3 -1.39 -6.82 10.11
C LYS A 3 -1.36 -6.17 8.74
N ILE A 4 -0.76 -4.99 8.69
CA ILE A 4 -0.48 -4.34 7.42
C ILE A 4 1.00 -4.57 7.13
N ILE A 5 1.28 -5.12 5.96
CA ILE A 5 2.63 -5.38 5.50
C ILE A 5 2.99 -4.30 4.49
N THR A 6 4.12 -3.64 4.70
CA THR A 6 4.55 -2.60 3.78
C THR A 6 5.81 -3.05 3.06
N SER A 7 5.95 -2.58 1.84
CA SER A 7 7.11 -2.86 1.00
C SER A 7 7.57 -1.58 0.33
N TYR A 8 8.87 -1.43 0.24
CA TYR A 8 9.43 -0.31 -0.50
C TYR A 8 9.74 -0.78 -1.91
N ASP A 9 9.10 -0.14 -2.88
CA ASP A 9 9.30 -0.46 -4.29
C ASP A 9 10.13 0.64 -4.92
N TYR A 10 11.29 0.28 -5.41
CA TYR A 10 12.16 1.24 -6.08
C TYR A 10 11.87 1.19 -7.57
N PRO A 11 11.18 2.19 -8.11
CA PRO A 11 10.82 2.15 -9.52
C PRO A 11 12.07 2.27 -10.40
N PRO A 12 12.10 1.56 -11.52
CA PRO A 12 13.23 1.63 -12.45
C PRO A 12 13.29 2.93 -13.23
N ILE A 13 12.24 3.74 -13.16
CA ILE A 13 12.18 5.03 -13.85
C ILE A 13 11.91 6.09 -12.80
N PRO A 14 12.26 7.37 -13.07
CA PRO A 14 12.14 8.43 -12.08
C PRO A 14 10.71 8.91 -11.85
N ILE A 15 9.75 8.00 -11.89
CA ILE A 15 8.38 8.32 -11.51
C ILE A 15 8.22 7.90 -10.06
N ARG A 16 7.95 8.87 -9.19
CA ARG A 16 7.94 8.63 -7.76
C ARG A 16 6.62 8.96 -7.11
N ASP A 17 5.55 8.52 -7.74
CA ASP A 17 4.25 8.78 -7.18
C ASP A 17 3.90 7.82 -6.05
N TYR A 18 4.53 6.64 -6.04
CA TYR A 18 4.32 5.69 -4.96
C TYR A 18 5.54 4.80 -4.81
N ASP A 19 6.35 5.14 -3.82
CA ASP A 19 7.54 4.36 -3.51
C ASP A 19 7.21 3.21 -2.57
N TRP A 20 6.09 3.30 -1.86
CA TRP A 20 5.70 2.30 -0.87
C TRP A 20 4.37 1.69 -1.22
N SER A 21 4.21 0.41 -0.86
CA SER A 21 2.92 -0.27 -0.97
C SER A 21 2.58 -0.90 0.36
N ALA A 22 1.28 -1.04 0.62
CA ALA A 22 0.78 -1.64 1.85
C ALA A 22 -0.32 -2.63 1.51
N ILE A 23 -0.25 -3.81 2.12
CA ILE A 23 -1.27 -4.84 1.94
C ILE A 23 -1.61 -5.43 3.30
N ARG A 24 -2.74 -6.10 3.37
CA ARG A 24 -3.07 -6.88 4.56
C ARG A 24 -2.29 -8.17 4.57
N GLU A 25 -2.09 -8.71 5.77
CA GLU A 25 -1.32 -9.95 5.94
C GLU A 25 -1.92 -11.10 5.16
N ASN A 26 -3.24 -11.13 5.07
CA ASN A 26 -3.95 -12.18 4.35
C ASN A 26 -4.31 -11.79 2.93
N TYR A 27 -3.48 -10.95 2.32
CA TYR A 27 -3.70 -10.46 0.96
C TYR A 27 -3.86 -11.62 -0.02
N GLU A 28 -4.82 -11.47 -0.90
CA GLU A 28 -5.07 -12.39 -2.01
C GLU A 28 -5.17 -11.58 -3.30
N PRO A 29 -4.94 -12.21 -4.45
CA PRO A 29 -5.08 -11.50 -5.72
C PRO A 29 -6.46 -10.84 -5.83
N GLY A 30 -6.47 -9.56 -6.15
CA GLY A 30 -7.70 -8.80 -6.24
C GLY A 30 -8.02 -7.98 -5.01
N ASP A 31 -7.28 -8.18 -3.92
CA ASP A 31 -7.47 -7.37 -2.73
C ASP A 31 -6.88 -5.97 -2.92
N LEU A 32 -7.27 -5.08 -2.01
CA LEU A 32 -6.81 -3.69 -2.06
C LEU A 32 -5.32 -3.59 -1.77
N ILE A 33 -4.69 -2.66 -2.45
CA ILE A 33 -3.29 -2.33 -2.22
C ILE A 33 -3.21 -0.82 -2.01
N GLY A 34 -2.63 -0.43 -0.87
CA GLY A 34 -2.37 0.97 -0.61
C GLY A 34 -1.02 1.39 -1.17
N THR A 35 -0.91 2.60 -1.66
CA THR A 35 0.33 3.12 -2.19
C THR A 35 0.57 4.53 -1.68
N GLY A 36 1.83 4.92 -1.61
CA GLY A 36 2.18 6.24 -1.15
C GLY A 36 3.66 6.51 -1.30
N ARG A 37 4.07 7.72 -1.01
CA ARG A 37 5.47 8.12 -1.06
C ARG A 37 6.23 7.70 0.18
N THR A 38 5.49 7.45 1.26
CA THR A 38 6.07 6.98 2.51
C THR A 38 5.27 5.79 2.97
N GLU A 39 5.85 5.06 3.92
CA GLU A 39 5.17 3.93 4.50
C GLU A 39 3.82 4.34 5.09
N GLN A 40 3.81 5.44 5.81
CA GLN A 40 2.58 5.91 6.44
C GLN A 40 1.52 6.28 5.42
N GLU A 41 1.92 6.92 4.33
CA GLU A 41 0.97 7.27 3.28
C GLU A 41 0.38 6.02 2.64
N ALA A 42 1.19 4.99 2.43
CA ALA A 42 0.71 3.75 1.86
C ALA A 42 -0.32 3.10 2.79
N ILE A 43 -0.04 3.09 4.09
CA ILE A 43 -0.97 2.56 5.08
C ILE A 43 -2.26 3.36 5.09
N ASP A 44 -2.15 4.68 5.10
CA ASP A 44 -3.32 5.55 5.10
C ASP A 44 -4.18 5.33 3.85
N ASP A 45 -3.52 5.16 2.71
CA ASP A 45 -4.24 4.92 1.46
C ASP A 45 -5.02 3.61 1.53
N LEU A 46 -4.38 2.55 2.04
CA LEU A 46 -5.05 1.26 2.19
C LEU A 46 -6.26 1.36 3.09
N VAL A 47 -6.11 2.00 4.24
CA VAL A 47 -7.20 2.15 5.20
C VAL A 47 -8.33 2.98 4.61
N ARG A 48 -7.99 4.02 3.87
CA ARG A 48 -9.00 4.85 3.21
C ARG A 48 -9.81 4.02 2.22
N GLN A 49 -9.14 3.22 1.40
CA GLN A 49 -9.84 2.38 0.43
C GLN A 49 -10.78 1.40 1.13
N GLU A 50 -10.35 0.84 2.26
CA GLU A 50 -11.19 -0.07 3.02
C GLU A 50 -12.42 0.63 3.57
N ASN A 51 -12.28 1.88 3.98
CA ASN A 51 -13.39 2.65 4.53
C ASN A 51 -14.37 3.10 3.46
N GLU A 52 -13.94 3.18 2.22
CA GLU A 52 -14.77 3.64 1.12
C GLU A 52 -15.54 2.50 0.44
N ARG A 53 -15.30 1.28 0.85
CA ARG A 53 -15.99 0.12 0.26
C ARG A 53 -17.40 -0.03 0.77
#